data_d479f464c9e4c38b442ad679a3a78e3d
#
_entry.id   d479f464c9e4c38b442ad679a3a78e3d
#
_cell.length_a   1.000
_cell.length_b   1.000
_cell.length_c   1.000
_cell.angle_alpha   90.00
_cell.angle_beta   90.00
_cell.angle_gamma   90.00
#
_symmetry.space_group_name_H-M   'P 1'
#
loop_
_entity.id
_entity.type
_entity.pdbx_description
1 polymer ?
#
loop_
_entity_poly.entity_id
_entity_poly.type
_entity_poly.pdbx_seq_one_letter_code
_entity_poly.pdbx_strand_id
1 'polypeptide(L)'
;MSVVRRWRRQAQRGARALAAAVYCALLAGCALPDVGYYWQGARGQLQMLHAARPVADWLEQPDLAPALRSQLLLARQARDFASQALALPDNASYRRYAALERPAAVWNVTAAPPDALELHQWCFPVAGCVGYRGYFALEDAQAQGALLAARGLDVHVYPVPAYSTLGYFNWLGGDPLLDTFVRWPEGELVGLLFHELAHQRVYLPGDMAFNESYATAVEQLGTQAWLRQSAPAAATPAWQAAQQRRAQYRALARGTRLALEALYAAPPADVLAAKAAILQDFRAQYAALRAQWLASPELAARPQAAAQALQRLDRWVAEANNASFGALSAYDLWVPAFTALFAQQPAQAGPWAAFHRAVEELTRQPEAVRLQTLCALMADAPPARCDAGTLSSKSR
;
A
#
# COMPACT_ATOMS: atom_id res chain seq x y z
N MET A 1 20.99 -51.50 -40.53
CA MET A 1 20.91 -51.53 -39.03
C MET A 1 21.72 -50.43 -38.29
N SER A 2 22.43 -49.53 -38.95
CA SER A 2 23.31 -48.53 -38.28
C SER A 2 22.62 -47.17 -37.91
N VAL A 3 21.63 -46.73 -38.67
CA VAL A 3 20.98 -45.42 -38.46
C VAL A 3 20.10 -45.36 -37.20
N VAL A 4 19.32 -46.42 -36.93
CA VAL A 4 18.43 -46.48 -35.75
C VAL A 4 19.25 -46.51 -34.42
N ARG A 5 20.43 -47.11 -34.43
CA ARG A 5 21.33 -47.12 -33.24
C ARG A 5 21.94 -45.73 -32.97
N ARG A 6 22.20 -44.94 -34.00
CA ARG A 6 22.70 -43.55 -33.85
C ARG A 6 21.60 -42.64 -33.29
N TRP A 7 20.38 -42.72 -33.77
CA TRP A 7 19.22 -41.95 -33.27
C TRP A 7 18.91 -42.26 -31.80
N ARG A 8 18.90 -43.54 -31.41
CA ARG A 8 18.70 -43.90 -30.00
C ARG A 8 19.82 -43.38 -29.08
N ARG A 9 21.07 -43.36 -29.51
CA ARG A 9 22.20 -42.82 -28.72
C ARG A 9 22.12 -41.29 -28.61
N GLN A 10 21.69 -40.58 -29.64
CA GLN A 10 21.47 -39.11 -29.58
C GLN A 10 20.32 -38.77 -28.67
N ALA A 11 19.19 -39.46 -28.75
CA ALA A 11 18.03 -39.27 -27.87
C ALA A 11 18.37 -39.53 -26.38
N GLN A 12 19.17 -40.61 -26.11
CA GLN A 12 19.64 -40.89 -24.75
C GLN A 12 20.64 -39.86 -24.21
N ARG A 13 21.50 -39.31 -25.09
CA ARG A 13 22.40 -38.21 -24.70
C ARG A 13 21.64 -36.91 -24.42
N GLY A 14 20.65 -36.59 -25.24
CA GLY A 14 19.74 -35.43 -25.00
C GLY A 14 18.95 -35.56 -23.70
N ALA A 15 18.38 -36.77 -23.44
CA ALA A 15 17.64 -37.01 -22.20
C ALA A 15 18.53 -36.95 -20.94
N ARG A 16 19.78 -37.44 -21.04
CA ARG A 16 20.76 -37.35 -19.94
C ARG A 16 21.23 -35.90 -19.70
N ALA A 17 21.47 -35.13 -20.76
CA ALA A 17 21.81 -33.72 -20.66
C ALA A 17 20.66 -32.88 -20.04
N LEU A 18 19.42 -33.17 -20.44
CA LEU A 18 18.24 -32.55 -19.86
C LEU A 18 18.07 -32.90 -18.37
N ALA A 19 18.22 -34.19 -18.02
CA ALA A 19 18.18 -34.66 -16.64
C ALA A 19 19.30 -34.06 -15.78
N ALA A 20 20.52 -33.94 -16.31
CA ALA A 20 21.62 -33.27 -15.64
C ALA A 20 21.37 -31.75 -15.47
N ALA A 21 20.84 -31.08 -16.49
CA ALA A 21 20.47 -29.67 -16.41
C ALA A 21 19.35 -29.43 -15.38
N VAL A 22 18.31 -30.27 -15.34
CA VAL A 22 17.29 -30.26 -14.32
C VAL A 22 17.82 -30.53 -12.92
N TYR A 23 18.73 -31.50 -12.79
CA TYR A 23 19.37 -31.81 -11.51
C TYR A 23 20.30 -30.69 -11.04
N CYS A 24 21.08 -30.08 -11.93
CA CYS A 24 21.88 -28.88 -11.62
C CYS A 24 20.99 -27.69 -11.28
N ALA A 25 19.84 -27.49 -11.95
CA ALA A 25 18.85 -26.44 -11.63
C ALA A 25 18.19 -26.69 -10.25
N LEU A 26 17.92 -27.96 -9.89
CA LEU A 26 17.43 -28.34 -8.57
C LEU A 26 18.45 -28.13 -7.47
N LEU A 27 19.73 -28.41 -7.73
CA LEU A 27 20.82 -28.15 -6.78
C LEU A 27 21.12 -26.64 -6.66
N ALA A 28 21.03 -25.89 -7.74
CA ALA A 28 21.12 -24.43 -7.72
C ALA A 28 19.91 -23.78 -7.04
N GLY A 29 18.73 -24.42 -7.10
CA GLY A 29 17.51 -23.99 -6.39
C GLY A 29 17.66 -23.97 -4.87
N CYS A 30 18.52 -24.80 -4.29
CA CYS A 30 18.87 -24.75 -2.87
C CYS A 30 19.73 -23.52 -2.49
N ALA A 31 20.29 -22.81 -3.48
CA ALA A 31 21.12 -21.62 -3.29
C ALA A 31 20.38 -20.30 -3.61
N LEU A 32 19.10 -20.36 -4.05
CA LEU A 32 18.29 -19.17 -4.32
C LEU A 32 17.33 -18.95 -3.15
N PRO A 33 17.64 -18.01 -2.23
CA PRO A 33 16.85 -17.79 -1.00
C PRO A 33 15.41 -17.33 -1.26
N ASP A 34 15.06 -16.97 -2.49
CA ASP A 34 13.77 -16.35 -2.82
C ASP A 34 12.79 -17.24 -3.60
N VAL A 35 13.17 -18.46 -4.00
CA VAL A 35 12.26 -19.35 -4.79
C VAL A 35 10.98 -19.65 -4.01
N GLY A 36 11.10 -19.97 -2.72
CA GLY A 36 9.95 -20.19 -1.84
C GLY A 36 9.05 -18.96 -1.71
N TYR A 37 9.65 -17.79 -1.67
CA TYR A 37 8.93 -16.53 -1.62
C TYR A 37 8.11 -16.29 -2.90
N TYR A 38 8.73 -16.42 -4.08
CA TYR A 38 7.98 -16.24 -5.34
C TYR A 38 6.90 -17.31 -5.52
N TRP A 39 7.15 -18.54 -5.07
CA TRP A 39 6.19 -19.63 -5.12
C TRP A 39 4.95 -19.34 -4.25
N GLN A 40 5.12 -18.91 -2.98
CA GLN A 40 3.99 -18.53 -2.13
C GLN A 40 3.22 -17.34 -2.72
N GLY A 41 3.92 -16.37 -3.31
CA GLY A 41 3.33 -15.24 -4.01
C GLY A 41 2.47 -15.67 -5.18
N ALA A 42 3.01 -16.49 -6.07
CA ALA A 42 2.28 -17.02 -7.24
C ALA A 42 1.05 -17.86 -6.81
N ARG A 43 1.22 -18.75 -5.83
CA ARG A 43 0.14 -19.58 -5.31
C ARG A 43 -0.96 -18.75 -4.66
N GLY A 44 -0.60 -17.78 -3.81
CA GLY A 44 -1.55 -16.91 -3.13
C GLY A 44 -2.34 -16.04 -4.12
N GLN A 45 -1.67 -15.49 -5.12
CA GLN A 45 -2.30 -14.73 -6.20
C GLN A 45 -3.27 -15.59 -7.01
N LEU A 46 -2.85 -16.80 -7.41
CA LEU A 46 -3.74 -17.71 -8.16
C LEU A 46 -4.95 -18.14 -7.34
N GLN A 47 -4.79 -18.41 -6.05
CA GLN A 47 -5.92 -18.73 -5.16
C GLN A 47 -6.92 -17.57 -5.09
N MET A 48 -6.43 -16.32 -4.94
CA MET A 48 -7.28 -15.14 -4.89
C MET A 48 -8.02 -14.92 -6.22
N LEU A 49 -7.34 -15.04 -7.36
CA LEU A 49 -7.95 -14.91 -8.68
C LEU A 49 -8.97 -16.03 -8.96
N HIS A 50 -8.71 -17.25 -8.49
CA HIS A 50 -9.64 -18.39 -8.65
C HIS A 50 -10.90 -18.24 -7.78
N ALA A 51 -10.77 -17.70 -6.58
CA ALA A 51 -11.91 -17.39 -5.70
C ALA A 51 -12.76 -16.21 -6.23
N ALA A 52 -12.21 -15.37 -7.10
CA ALA A 52 -12.89 -14.18 -7.59
C ALA A 52 -13.93 -14.51 -8.68
N ARG A 53 -15.17 -14.04 -8.48
CA ARG A 53 -16.27 -14.16 -9.46
C ARG A 53 -16.76 -12.77 -9.86
N PRO A 54 -17.31 -12.56 -11.07
CA PRO A 54 -17.91 -11.29 -11.48
C PRO A 54 -18.90 -10.76 -10.45
N VAL A 55 -18.86 -9.47 -10.19
CA VAL A 55 -19.82 -8.81 -9.27
C VAL A 55 -21.26 -8.98 -9.79
N ALA A 56 -21.46 -9.01 -11.10
CA ALA A 56 -22.77 -9.24 -11.70
C ALA A 56 -23.36 -10.60 -11.26
N ASP A 57 -22.56 -11.67 -11.30
CA ASP A 57 -22.98 -13.02 -10.92
C ASP A 57 -23.38 -13.10 -9.43
N TRP A 58 -22.67 -12.35 -8.57
CA TRP A 58 -23.04 -12.24 -7.16
C TRP A 58 -24.37 -11.51 -6.97
N LEU A 59 -24.60 -10.44 -7.72
CA LEU A 59 -25.82 -9.63 -7.63
C LEU A 59 -27.06 -10.37 -8.15
N GLU A 60 -26.90 -11.40 -8.99
CA GLU A 60 -27.99 -12.28 -9.46
C GLU A 60 -28.42 -13.32 -8.42
N GLN A 61 -27.61 -13.59 -7.38
CA GLN A 61 -27.94 -14.58 -6.35
C GLN A 61 -29.11 -14.10 -5.49
N PRO A 62 -30.20 -14.87 -5.37
CA PRO A 62 -31.40 -14.44 -4.63
C PRO A 62 -31.14 -14.39 -3.11
N ASP A 63 -30.25 -15.24 -2.60
CA ASP A 63 -29.89 -15.39 -1.19
C ASP A 63 -28.70 -14.55 -0.76
N LEU A 64 -28.17 -13.69 -1.65
CA LEU A 64 -27.06 -12.78 -1.29
C LEU A 64 -27.49 -11.85 -0.16
N ALA A 65 -26.70 -11.86 0.94
CA ALA A 65 -26.95 -11.02 2.10
C ALA A 65 -27.15 -9.54 1.70
N PRO A 66 -28.23 -8.88 2.13
CA PRO A 66 -28.57 -7.51 1.70
C PRO A 66 -27.43 -6.49 1.90
N ALA A 67 -26.70 -6.62 3.01
CA ALA A 67 -25.55 -5.75 3.30
C ALA A 67 -24.42 -5.91 2.27
N LEU A 68 -24.09 -7.14 1.87
CA LEU A 68 -23.07 -7.39 0.84
C LEU A 68 -23.56 -6.92 -0.54
N ARG A 69 -24.84 -7.15 -0.86
CA ARG A 69 -25.46 -6.66 -2.10
C ARG A 69 -25.30 -5.15 -2.24
N SER A 70 -25.62 -4.40 -1.19
CA SER A 70 -25.49 -2.94 -1.18
C SER A 70 -24.03 -2.50 -1.38
N GLN A 71 -23.08 -3.16 -0.74
CA GLN A 71 -21.66 -2.84 -0.88
C GLN A 71 -21.11 -3.17 -2.27
N LEU A 72 -21.53 -4.29 -2.87
CA LEU A 72 -21.13 -4.64 -4.24
C LEU A 72 -21.72 -3.67 -5.28
N LEU A 73 -22.94 -3.19 -5.08
CA LEU A 73 -23.54 -2.14 -5.90
C LEU A 73 -22.78 -0.82 -5.78
N LEU A 74 -22.44 -0.42 -4.55
CA LEU A 74 -21.63 0.77 -4.27
C LEU A 74 -20.26 0.67 -4.95
N ALA A 75 -19.55 -0.46 -4.77
CA ALA A 75 -18.25 -0.67 -5.38
C ALA A 75 -18.31 -0.62 -6.91
N ARG A 76 -19.36 -1.18 -7.54
CA ARG A 76 -19.57 -1.09 -8.99
C ARG A 76 -19.77 0.35 -9.45
N GLN A 77 -20.62 1.11 -8.76
CA GLN A 77 -20.85 2.52 -9.07
C GLN A 77 -19.56 3.36 -8.91
N ALA A 78 -18.81 3.15 -7.83
CA ALA A 78 -17.53 3.81 -7.59
C ALA A 78 -16.50 3.45 -8.68
N ARG A 79 -16.47 2.19 -9.12
CA ARG A 79 -15.59 1.73 -10.18
C ARG A 79 -15.90 2.41 -11.52
N ASP A 80 -17.17 2.56 -11.86
CA ASP A 80 -17.61 3.27 -13.07
C ASP A 80 -17.31 4.77 -12.97
N PHE A 81 -17.53 5.39 -11.82
CA PHE A 81 -17.17 6.78 -11.55
C PHE A 81 -15.65 7.02 -11.70
N ALA A 82 -14.83 6.10 -11.21
CA ALA A 82 -13.36 6.18 -11.35
C ALA A 82 -12.93 6.35 -12.80
N SER A 83 -13.53 5.61 -13.73
CA SER A 83 -13.20 5.71 -15.15
C SER A 83 -13.82 6.92 -15.84
N GLN A 84 -15.09 7.20 -15.55
CA GLN A 84 -15.86 8.22 -16.26
C GLN A 84 -15.54 9.64 -15.77
N ALA A 85 -15.41 9.82 -14.45
CA ALA A 85 -15.24 11.12 -13.83
C ALA A 85 -13.78 11.44 -13.45
N LEU A 86 -12.99 10.44 -13.02
CA LEU A 86 -11.63 10.63 -12.53
C LEU A 86 -10.55 10.28 -13.57
N ALA A 87 -10.92 9.88 -14.79
CA ALA A 87 -9.99 9.45 -15.85
C ALA A 87 -8.99 8.35 -15.40
N LEU A 88 -9.39 7.51 -14.45
CA LEU A 88 -8.66 6.32 -14.03
C LEU A 88 -8.89 5.17 -15.02
N PRO A 89 -8.00 4.15 -15.07
CA PRO A 89 -8.08 3.09 -16.08
C PRO A 89 -9.41 2.36 -16.08
N ASP A 90 -10.02 2.17 -17.24
CA ASP A 90 -11.17 1.27 -17.42
C ASP A 90 -10.69 -0.12 -17.81
N ASN A 91 -10.57 -1.00 -16.82
CA ASN A 91 -10.05 -2.35 -16.98
C ASN A 91 -10.81 -3.34 -16.09
N ALA A 92 -10.33 -4.59 -16.00
CA ALA A 92 -10.99 -5.66 -15.25
C ALA A 92 -10.87 -5.55 -13.72
N SER A 93 -9.95 -4.73 -13.19
CA SER A 93 -9.73 -4.60 -11.75
C SER A 93 -10.97 -4.05 -11.03
N TYR A 94 -11.27 -4.66 -9.89
CA TYR A 94 -12.40 -4.34 -9.00
C TYR A 94 -13.80 -4.55 -9.61
N ARG A 95 -13.88 -5.36 -10.68
CA ARG A 95 -15.15 -5.82 -11.28
C ARG A 95 -15.53 -7.25 -10.88
N ARG A 96 -14.66 -7.92 -10.10
CA ARG A 96 -14.87 -9.25 -9.51
C ARG A 96 -14.77 -9.16 -8.00
N TYR A 97 -15.41 -10.08 -7.26
CA TYR A 97 -15.36 -10.16 -5.79
C TYR A 97 -14.92 -11.54 -5.35
N ALA A 98 -14.02 -11.61 -4.35
CA ALA A 98 -13.58 -12.83 -3.70
C ALA A 98 -13.78 -12.70 -2.17
N ALA A 99 -14.39 -13.71 -1.57
CA ALA A 99 -14.41 -13.93 -0.14
C ALA A 99 -13.16 -14.78 0.21
N LEU A 100 -12.21 -14.18 0.94
CA LEU A 100 -10.97 -14.86 1.33
C LEU A 100 -11.10 -15.58 2.68
N GLU A 101 -12.14 -15.22 3.47
CA GLU A 101 -12.40 -15.75 4.80
C GLU A 101 -11.19 -15.61 5.76
N ARG A 102 -10.41 -14.56 5.56
CA ARG A 102 -9.23 -14.23 6.35
C ARG A 102 -9.11 -12.72 6.57
N PRO A 103 -8.43 -12.26 7.64
CA PRO A 103 -8.45 -10.84 8.04
C PRO A 103 -7.59 -9.91 7.16
N ALA A 104 -6.79 -10.46 6.24
CA ALA A 104 -5.89 -9.71 5.38
C ALA A 104 -5.76 -10.33 4.00
N ALA A 105 -5.59 -9.51 2.97
CA ALA A 105 -5.22 -9.98 1.63
C ALA A 105 -3.79 -10.53 1.64
N VAL A 106 -2.87 -9.76 2.23
CA VAL A 106 -1.47 -10.12 2.49
C VAL A 106 -1.02 -9.56 3.83
N TRP A 107 0.10 -10.09 4.34
CA TRP A 107 0.79 -9.61 5.53
C TRP A 107 2.12 -9.01 5.11
N ASN A 108 2.33 -7.72 5.37
CA ASN A 108 3.60 -7.08 5.09
C ASN A 108 4.53 -7.18 6.29
N VAL A 109 5.81 -7.39 5.99
CA VAL A 109 6.92 -7.34 6.93
C VAL A 109 7.79 -6.16 6.57
N THR A 110 8.00 -5.24 7.52
CA THR A 110 9.01 -4.18 7.43
C THR A 110 10.05 -4.38 8.53
N ALA A 111 11.26 -3.92 8.30
CA ALA A 111 12.33 -3.99 9.29
C ALA A 111 13.22 -2.74 9.19
N ALA A 112 13.80 -2.32 10.33
CA ALA A 112 14.73 -1.21 10.40
C ALA A 112 15.77 -1.46 11.50
N PRO A 113 16.95 -0.83 11.46
CA PRO A 113 17.88 -0.86 12.59
C PRO A 113 17.25 -0.26 13.85
N PRO A 114 17.67 -0.68 15.05
CA PRO A 114 17.13 -0.16 16.31
C PRO A 114 17.46 1.32 16.57
N ASP A 115 18.40 1.86 15.83
CA ASP A 115 18.95 3.21 15.92
C ASP A 115 18.83 4.03 14.62
N ALA A 116 18.00 3.59 13.68
CA ALA A 116 17.70 4.29 12.43
C ALA A 116 16.27 4.01 11.93
N LEU A 117 15.74 4.94 11.12
CA LEU A 117 14.42 4.79 10.48
C LEU A 117 14.50 4.28 9.03
N GLU A 118 15.71 4.03 8.53
CA GLU A 118 15.90 3.54 7.17
C GLU A 118 15.47 2.08 7.09
N LEU A 119 14.49 1.81 6.21
CA LEU A 119 13.94 0.47 6.08
C LEU A 119 14.93 -0.47 5.38
N HIS A 120 14.98 -1.70 5.85
CA HIS A 120 15.58 -2.80 5.11
C HIS A 120 14.89 -2.93 3.75
N GLN A 121 15.68 -2.99 2.68
CA GLN A 121 15.18 -3.00 1.30
C GLN A 121 15.14 -4.41 0.74
N TRP A 122 14.06 -4.73 0.02
CA TRP A 122 13.96 -5.89 -0.86
C TRP A 122 13.81 -5.42 -2.30
N CYS A 123 14.61 -5.97 -3.20
CA CYS A 123 14.58 -5.57 -4.61
C CYS A 123 13.90 -6.65 -5.46
N PHE A 124 12.89 -6.25 -6.23
CA PHE A 124 12.08 -7.10 -7.09
C PHE A 124 12.23 -6.66 -8.56
N PRO A 125 12.16 -7.60 -9.53
CA PRO A 125 12.36 -7.27 -10.95
C PRO A 125 11.40 -6.22 -11.52
N VAL A 126 10.16 -6.14 -10.99
CA VAL A 126 9.11 -5.23 -11.48
C VAL A 126 8.91 -4.03 -10.56
N ALA A 127 8.77 -4.27 -9.26
CA ALA A 127 8.48 -3.21 -8.29
C ALA A 127 9.70 -2.35 -7.95
N GLY A 128 10.91 -2.78 -8.31
CA GLY A 128 12.15 -2.15 -7.85
C GLY A 128 12.46 -2.51 -6.41
N CYS A 129 13.25 -1.67 -5.72
CA CYS A 129 13.58 -1.86 -4.30
C CYS A 129 12.54 -1.17 -3.43
N VAL A 130 11.93 -1.94 -2.52
CA VAL A 130 10.88 -1.48 -1.61
C VAL A 130 11.19 -1.88 -0.17
N GLY A 131 10.72 -1.09 0.78
CA GLY A 131 10.98 -1.28 2.22
C GLY A 131 10.07 -2.30 2.90
N TYR A 132 9.39 -3.16 2.15
CA TYR A 132 8.53 -4.20 2.72
C TYR A 132 8.56 -5.49 1.90
N ARG A 133 8.12 -6.59 2.52
CA ARG A 133 7.96 -7.89 1.89
C ARG A 133 6.61 -8.49 2.26
N GLY A 134 5.79 -8.84 1.25
CA GLY A 134 4.41 -9.31 1.45
C GLY A 134 4.30 -10.84 1.45
N TYR A 135 3.45 -11.38 2.32
CA TYR A 135 3.17 -12.79 2.46
C TYR A 135 1.67 -13.06 2.46
N PHE A 136 1.21 -14.12 1.81
CA PHE A 136 -0.20 -14.51 1.82
C PHE A 136 -0.60 -15.27 3.10
N ALA A 137 0.34 -15.85 3.83
CA ALA A 137 0.12 -16.49 5.12
C ALA A 137 0.77 -15.68 6.26
N LEU A 138 0.07 -15.57 7.39
CA LEU A 138 0.58 -14.87 8.58
C LEU A 138 1.82 -15.56 9.14
N GLU A 139 1.80 -16.88 9.15
CA GLU A 139 2.88 -17.72 9.69
C GLU A 139 4.19 -17.48 8.93
N ASP A 140 4.14 -17.34 7.60
CA ASP A 140 5.30 -17.04 6.77
C ASP A 140 5.84 -15.62 7.04
N ALA A 141 4.93 -14.65 7.21
CA ALA A 141 5.29 -13.27 7.57
C ALA A 141 5.94 -13.21 8.96
N GLN A 142 5.39 -13.94 9.93
CA GLN A 142 5.95 -14.03 11.29
C GLN A 142 7.30 -14.73 11.30
N ALA A 143 7.46 -15.82 10.55
CA ALA A 143 8.74 -16.51 10.42
C ALA A 143 9.84 -15.59 9.84
N GLN A 144 9.51 -14.83 8.78
CA GLN A 144 10.41 -13.83 8.23
C GLN A 144 10.72 -12.73 9.24
N GLY A 145 9.70 -12.25 9.96
CA GLY A 145 9.86 -11.26 11.02
C GLY A 145 10.81 -11.74 12.12
N ALA A 146 10.67 -12.98 12.59
CA ALA A 146 11.53 -13.59 13.59
C ALA A 146 12.99 -13.68 13.12
N LEU A 147 13.24 -14.04 11.86
CA LEU A 147 14.59 -14.06 11.27
C LEU A 147 15.25 -12.66 11.27
N LEU A 148 14.49 -11.61 10.99
CA LEU A 148 15.00 -10.24 11.01
C LEU A 148 15.22 -9.73 12.43
N ALA A 149 14.31 -10.04 13.35
CA ALA A 149 14.44 -9.72 14.77
C ALA A 149 15.67 -10.40 15.40
N ALA A 150 15.95 -11.66 15.02
CA ALA A 150 17.15 -12.37 15.45
C ALA A 150 18.46 -11.72 14.96
N ARG A 151 18.39 -10.85 13.94
CA ARG A 151 19.51 -10.02 13.46
C ARG A 151 19.62 -8.68 14.18
N GLY A 152 18.80 -8.44 15.21
CA GLY A 152 18.77 -7.21 16.00
C GLY A 152 17.99 -6.06 15.36
N LEU A 153 17.15 -6.32 14.35
CA LEU A 153 16.32 -5.30 13.72
C LEU A 153 14.99 -5.13 14.48
N ASP A 154 14.48 -3.91 14.53
CA ASP A 154 13.07 -3.65 14.80
C ASP A 154 12.25 -4.20 13.63
N VAL A 155 11.18 -4.93 13.92
CA VAL A 155 10.33 -5.56 12.91
C VAL A 155 8.87 -5.21 13.16
N HIS A 156 8.12 -4.97 12.09
CA HIS A 156 6.69 -4.80 12.15
C HIS A 156 6.00 -5.68 11.09
N VAL A 157 5.07 -6.53 11.55
CA VAL A 157 4.24 -7.40 10.70
C VAL A 157 2.81 -6.90 10.78
N TYR A 158 2.24 -6.50 9.66
CA TYR A 158 0.90 -5.89 9.65
C TYR A 158 0.03 -6.39 8.50
N PRO A 159 -1.31 -6.46 8.73
CA PRO A 159 -2.26 -6.86 7.70
C PRO A 159 -2.47 -5.76 6.67
N VAL A 160 -2.49 -6.14 5.39
CA VAL A 160 -2.85 -5.27 4.27
C VAL A 160 -4.20 -5.74 3.71
N PRO A 161 -5.19 -4.86 3.63
CA PRO A 161 -6.56 -5.23 3.23
C PRO A 161 -6.70 -5.49 1.74
N ALA A 162 -5.94 -4.80 0.90
CA ALA A 162 -5.94 -4.94 -0.55
C ALA A 162 -4.59 -5.46 -1.04
N TYR A 163 -4.58 -6.10 -2.20
CA TYR A 163 -3.37 -6.48 -2.90
C TYR A 163 -3.50 -6.06 -4.35
N SER A 164 -2.65 -5.13 -4.76
CA SER A 164 -2.64 -4.61 -6.12
C SER A 164 -1.50 -5.22 -6.91
N THR A 165 -1.82 -5.62 -8.14
CA THR A 165 -0.83 -6.11 -9.11
C THR A 165 -0.41 -5.03 -10.09
N LEU A 166 -0.72 -3.75 -9.81
CA LEU A 166 -0.46 -2.61 -10.68
C LEU A 166 -1.08 -2.80 -12.09
N GLY A 167 -2.14 -3.62 -12.18
CA GLY A 167 -2.80 -3.93 -13.44
C GLY A 167 -2.10 -4.97 -14.33
N TYR A 168 -0.96 -5.52 -13.91
CA TYR A 168 -0.24 -6.55 -14.69
C TYR A 168 -1.07 -7.80 -14.96
N PHE A 169 -2.04 -8.13 -14.10
CA PHE A 169 -2.94 -9.28 -14.26
C PHE A 169 -4.33 -8.92 -14.79
N ASN A 170 -4.52 -7.75 -15.41
CA ASN A 170 -5.82 -7.37 -15.99
C ASN A 170 -6.32 -8.38 -17.04
N TRP A 171 -5.42 -9.04 -17.77
CA TRP A 171 -5.75 -10.11 -18.73
C TRP A 171 -6.25 -11.42 -18.06
N LEU A 172 -6.03 -11.58 -16.75
CA LEU A 172 -6.58 -12.67 -15.92
C LEU A 172 -7.80 -12.26 -15.09
N GLY A 173 -8.40 -11.10 -15.38
CA GLY A 173 -9.58 -10.60 -14.68
C GLY A 173 -9.29 -9.51 -13.64
N GLY A 174 -8.06 -9.03 -13.56
CA GLY A 174 -7.64 -7.92 -12.70
C GLY A 174 -7.68 -8.21 -11.20
N ASP A 175 -7.36 -7.19 -10.41
CA ASP A 175 -7.40 -7.27 -8.96
C ASP A 175 -8.86 -7.30 -8.46
N PRO A 176 -9.26 -8.25 -7.58
CA PRO A 176 -10.64 -8.36 -7.12
C PRO A 176 -10.97 -7.41 -5.96
N LEU A 177 -12.24 -7.10 -5.79
CA LEU A 177 -12.79 -6.69 -4.51
C LEU A 177 -12.65 -7.84 -3.51
N LEU A 178 -12.30 -7.54 -2.26
CA LEU A 178 -12.09 -8.54 -1.22
C LEU A 178 -13.01 -8.29 -0.01
N ASP A 179 -13.38 -9.35 0.69
CA ASP A 179 -14.15 -9.28 1.94
C ASP A 179 -13.39 -8.57 3.07
N THR A 180 -12.09 -8.43 2.96
CA THR A 180 -11.22 -7.68 3.88
C THR A 180 -11.51 -6.18 3.92
N PHE A 181 -12.08 -5.59 2.84
CA PHE A 181 -12.37 -4.15 2.75
C PHE A 181 -13.73 -3.79 2.16
N VAL A 182 -14.41 -4.71 1.44
CA VAL A 182 -15.69 -4.39 0.77
C VAL A 182 -16.76 -3.87 1.73
N ARG A 183 -16.67 -4.22 3.02
CA ARG A 183 -17.61 -3.81 4.07
C ARG A 183 -17.23 -2.50 4.77
N TRP A 184 -16.21 -1.80 4.30
CA TRP A 184 -15.82 -0.51 4.88
C TRP A 184 -16.88 0.56 4.65
N PRO A 185 -16.89 1.63 5.46
CA PRO A 185 -17.73 2.80 5.21
C PRO A 185 -17.53 3.34 3.79
N GLU A 186 -18.59 3.89 3.19
CA GLU A 186 -18.63 4.32 1.80
C GLU A 186 -17.39 5.10 1.35
N GLY A 187 -17.07 6.20 2.04
CA GLY A 187 -15.92 7.03 1.65
C GLY A 187 -14.57 6.33 1.77
N GLU A 188 -14.46 5.31 2.64
CA GLU A 188 -13.23 4.53 2.80
C GLU A 188 -13.10 3.46 1.71
N LEU A 189 -14.20 2.76 1.39
CA LEU A 189 -14.24 1.81 0.30
C LEU A 189 -13.94 2.48 -1.05
N VAL A 190 -14.63 3.58 -1.32
CA VAL A 190 -14.46 4.35 -2.57
C VAL A 190 -13.05 4.91 -2.67
N GLY A 191 -12.53 5.46 -1.58
CA GLY A 191 -11.17 5.99 -1.51
C GLY A 191 -10.12 4.94 -1.81
N LEU A 192 -10.23 3.75 -1.21
CA LEU A 192 -9.31 2.64 -1.49
C LEU A 192 -9.34 2.24 -2.97
N LEU A 193 -10.52 2.15 -3.59
CA LEU A 193 -10.61 1.81 -5.01
C LEU A 193 -9.91 2.83 -5.90
N PHE A 194 -10.05 4.13 -5.60
CA PHE A 194 -9.40 5.19 -6.35
C PHE A 194 -7.88 5.19 -6.14
N HIS A 195 -7.42 4.92 -4.91
CA HIS A 195 -6.02 4.75 -4.57
C HIS A 195 -5.35 3.65 -5.40
N GLU A 196 -5.92 2.46 -5.38
CA GLU A 196 -5.37 1.31 -6.11
C GLU A 196 -5.42 1.47 -7.64
N LEU A 197 -6.49 2.11 -8.15
CA LEU A 197 -6.56 2.43 -9.58
C LEU A 197 -5.58 3.53 -9.98
N ALA A 198 -5.23 4.45 -9.08
CA ALA A 198 -4.21 5.45 -9.33
C ALA A 198 -2.84 4.82 -9.56
N HIS A 199 -2.48 3.79 -8.78
CA HIS A 199 -1.25 3.02 -9.03
C HIS A 199 -1.20 2.36 -10.40
N GLN A 200 -2.37 1.98 -10.96
CA GLN A 200 -2.44 1.45 -12.32
C GLN A 200 -2.39 2.54 -13.40
N ARG A 201 -2.61 3.80 -13.04
CA ARG A 201 -2.55 4.94 -13.94
C ARG A 201 -1.14 5.51 -14.04
N VAL A 202 -0.47 5.72 -12.91
CA VAL A 202 0.92 6.20 -12.84
C VAL A 202 1.67 5.43 -11.76
N TYR A 203 2.81 4.85 -12.13
CA TYR A 203 3.71 4.17 -11.22
C TYR A 203 5.16 4.44 -11.59
N LEU A 204 5.97 4.87 -10.65
CA LEU A 204 7.40 5.12 -10.79
C LEU A 204 8.17 4.03 -10.02
N PRO A 205 8.81 3.06 -10.70
CA PRO A 205 9.56 2.00 -10.04
C PRO A 205 10.65 2.55 -9.10
N GLY A 206 10.68 2.06 -7.86
CA GLY A 206 11.70 2.42 -6.88
C GLY A 206 11.43 3.70 -6.08
N ASP A 207 10.38 4.48 -6.40
CA ASP A 207 10.01 5.68 -5.64
C ASP A 207 8.65 5.50 -4.93
N MET A 208 8.69 4.80 -3.79
CA MET A 208 7.49 4.51 -3.01
C MET A 208 6.81 5.80 -2.50
N ALA A 209 7.59 6.80 -2.07
CA ALA A 209 7.04 8.05 -1.56
C ALA A 209 6.25 8.83 -2.64
N PHE A 210 6.74 8.84 -3.86
CA PHE A 210 6.05 9.42 -5.01
C PHE A 210 4.74 8.68 -5.31
N ASN A 211 4.81 7.34 -5.43
CA ASN A 211 3.68 6.51 -5.80
C ASN A 211 2.53 6.58 -4.78
N GLU A 212 2.86 6.41 -3.49
CA GLU A 212 1.86 6.43 -2.41
C GLU A 212 1.26 7.82 -2.21
N SER A 213 2.08 8.88 -2.31
CA SER A 213 1.55 10.25 -2.19
C SER A 213 0.65 10.63 -3.36
N TYR A 214 0.98 10.21 -4.58
CA TYR A 214 0.10 10.41 -5.74
C TYR A 214 -1.23 9.66 -5.56
N ALA A 215 -1.19 8.37 -5.21
CA ALA A 215 -2.38 7.57 -5.00
C ALA A 215 -3.23 8.12 -3.84
N THR A 216 -2.61 8.57 -2.75
CA THR A 216 -3.31 9.22 -1.63
C THR A 216 -3.96 10.55 -2.05
N ALA A 217 -3.32 11.35 -2.90
CA ALA A 217 -3.93 12.57 -3.42
C ALA A 217 -5.17 12.26 -4.29
N VAL A 218 -5.07 11.24 -5.17
CA VAL A 218 -6.21 10.77 -5.98
C VAL A 218 -7.33 10.22 -5.09
N GLU A 219 -6.99 9.42 -4.06
CA GLU A 219 -7.94 8.94 -3.05
C GLU A 219 -8.73 10.09 -2.44
N GLN A 220 -8.05 11.10 -1.89
CA GLN A 220 -8.69 12.21 -1.17
C GLN A 220 -9.54 13.09 -2.10
N LEU A 221 -8.97 13.53 -3.20
CA LEU A 221 -9.64 14.41 -4.17
C LEU A 221 -10.79 13.68 -4.88
N GLY A 222 -10.58 12.43 -5.26
CA GLY A 222 -11.57 11.59 -5.92
C GLY A 222 -12.73 11.27 -5.00
N THR A 223 -12.47 10.93 -3.74
CA THR A 223 -13.52 10.69 -2.74
C THR A 223 -14.33 11.94 -2.47
N GLN A 224 -13.70 13.12 -2.40
CA GLN A 224 -14.44 14.37 -2.30
C GLN A 224 -15.36 14.62 -3.51
N ALA A 225 -14.88 14.33 -4.72
CA ALA A 225 -15.69 14.44 -5.93
C ALA A 225 -16.87 13.47 -5.91
N TRP A 226 -16.64 12.22 -5.52
CA TRP A 226 -17.67 11.19 -5.34
C TRP A 226 -18.74 11.63 -4.34
N LEU A 227 -18.33 12.05 -3.14
CA LEU A 227 -19.27 12.46 -2.08
C LEU A 227 -20.15 13.64 -2.49
N ARG A 228 -19.64 14.57 -3.30
CA ARG A 228 -20.42 15.69 -3.81
C ARG A 228 -21.45 15.30 -4.88
N GLN A 229 -21.18 14.26 -5.65
CA GLN A 229 -22.00 13.93 -6.83
C GLN A 229 -22.92 12.72 -6.64
N SER A 230 -22.49 11.74 -5.85
CA SER A 230 -23.08 10.40 -5.87
C SER A 230 -23.49 9.87 -4.50
N ALA A 231 -22.91 10.41 -3.42
CA ALA A 231 -23.15 9.87 -2.09
C ALA A 231 -24.38 10.48 -1.40
N PRO A 232 -25.02 9.72 -0.47
CA PRO A 232 -26.03 10.29 0.42
C PRO A 232 -25.48 11.45 1.25
N ALA A 233 -26.30 12.45 1.53
CA ALA A 233 -25.88 13.64 2.28
C ALA A 233 -25.21 13.34 3.63
N ALA A 234 -25.60 12.24 4.30
CA ALA A 234 -25.01 11.83 5.57
C ALA A 234 -23.59 11.23 5.45
N ALA A 235 -23.17 10.79 4.26
CA ALA A 235 -21.86 10.19 4.07
C ALA A 235 -20.70 11.21 4.17
N THR A 236 -20.94 12.44 3.71
CA THR A 236 -19.95 13.51 3.72
C THR A 236 -19.48 13.92 5.12
N PRO A 237 -20.35 14.23 6.10
CA PRO A 237 -19.91 14.55 7.46
C PRO A 237 -19.16 13.41 8.15
N ALA A 238 -19.64 12.18 8.00
CA ALA A 238 -18.97 11.01 8.58
C ALA A 238 -17.55 10.80 8.00
N TRP A 239 -17.40 10.94 6.70
CA TRP A 239 -16.09 10.87 6.03
C TRP A 239 -15.18 12.02 6.47
N GLN A 240 -15.68 13.25 6.56
CA GLN A 240 -14.91 14.42 7.01
C GLN A 240 -14.39 14.21 8.45
N ALA A 241 -15.23 13.73 9.35
CA ALA A 241 -14.83 13.42 10.73
C ALA A 241 -13.76 12.32 10.77
N ALA A 242 -13.87 11.28 9.95
CA ALA A 242 -12.86 10.25 9.82
C ALA A 242 -11.52 10.81 9.27
N GLN A 243 -11.57 11.68 8.27
CA GLN A 243 -10.37 12.35 7.72
C GLN A 243 -9.72 13.27 8.76
N GLN A 244 -10.50 13.98 9.57
CA GLN A 244 -9.94 14.80 10.64
C GLN A 244 -9.21 13.95 11.69
N ARG A 245 -9.78 12.83 12.12
CA ARG A 245 -9.10 11.88 13.03
C ARG A 245 -7.80 11.33 12.42
N ARG A 246 -7.84 10.97 11.13
CA ARG A 246 -6.64 10.54 10.40
C ARG A 246 -5.57 11.64 10.35
N ALA A 247 -5.96 12.88 10.08
CA ALA A 247 -5.04 14.02 10.05
C ALA A 247 -4.37 14.25 11.42
N GLN A 248 -5.14 14.18 12.51
CA GLN A 248 -4.62 14.30 13.88
C GLN A 248 -3.62 13.18 14.20
N TYR A 249 -3.97 11.94 13.88
CA TYR A 249 -3.06 10.81 14.05
C TYR A 249 -1.77 10.96 13.23
N ARG A 250 -1.88 11.34 11.95
CA ARG A 250 -0.72 11.55 11.08
C ARG A 250 0.18 12.67 11.59
N ALA A 251 -0.40 13.74 12.13
CA ALA A 251 0.38 14.83 12.73
C ALA A 251 1.19 14.33 13.94
N LEU A 252 0.56 13.55 14.84
CA LEU A 252 1.22 12.91 15.96
C LEU A 252 2.33 11.96 15.50
N ALA A 253 2.04 11.06 14.57
CA ALA A 253 3.01 10.09 14.07
C ALA A 253 4.19 10.77 13.36
N ARG A 254 3.94 11.85 12.60
CA ARG A 254 5.00 12.67 11.98
C ARG A 254 5.87 13.36 13.01
N GLY A 255 5.28 13.95 14.06
CA GLY A 255 6.03 14.58 15.17
C GLY A 255 6.94 13.57 15.86
N THR A 256 6.43 12.39 16.15
CA THR A 256 7.22 11.29 16.74
C THR A 256 8.37 10.85 15.82
N ARG A 257 8.08 10.70 14.51
CA ARG A 257 9.11 10.36 13.54
C ARG A 257 10.22 11.39 13.50
N LEU A 258 9.89 12.69 13.46
CA LEU A 258 10.89 13.78 13.51
C LEU A 258 11.72 13.75 14.80
N ALA A 259 11.10 13.44 15.95
CA ALA A 259 11.82 13.27 17.21
C ALA A 259 12.80 12.09 17.15
N LEU A 260 12.42 10.97 16.53
CA LEU A 260 13.32 9.83 16.32
C LEU A 260 14.45 10.17 15.32
N GLU A 261 14.16 10.88 14.24
CA GLU A 261 15.17 11.35 13.28
C GLU A 261 16.21 12.27 13.97
N ALA A 262 15.76 13.20 14.79
CA ALA A 262 16.63 14.09 15.56
C ALA A 262 17.47 13.30 16.58
N LEU A 263 16.88 12.30 17.26
CA LEU A 263 17.61 11.41 18.17
C LEU A 263 18.75 10.69 17.46
N TYR A 264 18.50 10.14 16.26
CA TYR A 264 19.50 9.38 15.52
C TYR A 264 20.54 10.24 14.82
N ALA A 265 20.21 11.50 14.52
CA ALA A 265 21.19 12.47 13.99
C ALA A 265 22.22 12.90 15.03
N ALA A 266 21.88 12.91 16.33
CA ALA A 266 22.77 13.27 17.44
C ALA A 266 22.52 12.32 18.64
N PRO A 267 22.95 11.03 18.53
CA PRO A 267 22.59 10.01 19.49
C PRO A 267 23.27 10.27 20.86
N PRO A 268 22.52 10.20 21.99
CA PRO A 268 23.08 10.22 23.32
C PRO A 268 23.78 8.88 23.65
N ALA A 269 24.44 8.82 24.80
CA ALA A 269 25.13 7.60 25.25
C ALA A 269 24.20 6.39 25.36
N ASP A 270 22.93 6.59 25.74
CA ASP A 270 21.89 5.55 25.75
C ASP A 270 20.76 5.90 24.78
N VAL A 271 21.01 5.63 23.50
CA VAL A 271 20.05 5.88 22.42
C VAL A 271 18.79 5.01 22.55
N LEU A 272 18.90 3.80 23.09
CA LEU A 272 17.76 2.90 23.23
C LEU A 272 16.81 3.37 24.32
N ALA A 273 17.29 3.84 25.44
CA ALA A 273 16.47 4.45 26.49
C ALA A 273 15.77 5.72 26.00
N ALA A 274 16.48 6.58 25.26
CA ALA A 274 15.90 7.79 24.67
C ALA A 274 14.80 7.45 23.64
N LYS A 275 15.04 6.47 22.77
CA LYS A 275 14.02 5.93 21.85
C LYS A 275 12.78 5.44 22.61
N ALA A 276 12.98 4.63 23.67
CA ALA A 276 11.89 4.11 24.47
C ALA A 276 11.02 5.22 25.06
N ALA A 277 11.65 6.31 25.55
CA ALA A 277 10.94 7.48 26.07
C ALA A 277 10.09 8.19 25.00
N ILE A 278 10.62 8.40 23.78
CA ILE A 278 9.87 8.97 22.66
C ILE A 278 8.67 8.10 22.29
N LEU A 279 8.84 6.78 22.22
CA LEU A 279 7.75 5.85 21.89
C LEU A 279 6.71 5.77 23.01
N GLN A 280 7.10 5.93 24.27
CA GLN A 280 6.18 6.02 25.40
C GLN A 280 5.34 7.29 25.33
N ASP A 281 5.95 8.43 25.05
CA ASP A 281 5.27 9.72 24.87
C ASP A 281 4.27 9.65 23.69
N PHE A 282 4.66 9.07 22.56
CA PHE A 282 3.78 8.80 21.43
C PHE A 282 2.52 8.03 21.85
N ARG A 283 2.67 6.94 22.61
CA ARG A 283 1.55 6.13 23.11
C ARG A 283 0.66 6.93 24.06
N ALA A 284 1.22 7.75 24.92
CA ALA A 284 0.47 8.61 25.84
C ALA A 284 -0.34 9.68 25.08
N GLN A 285 0.25 10.35 24.10
CA GLN A 285 -0.43 11.33 23.26
C GLN A 285 -1.53 10.68 22.42
N TYR A 286 -1.30 9.49 21.86
CA TYR A 286 -2.35 8.74 21.17
C TYR A 286 -3.52 8.37 22.10
N ALA A 287 -3.25 7.93 23.32
CA ALA A 287 -4.29 7.62 24.27
C ALA A 287 -5.19 8.83 24.57
N ALA A 288 -4.62 10.03 24.67
CA ALA A 288 -5.35 11.27 24.84
C ALA A 288 -6.23 11.59 23.60
N LEU A 289 -5.67 11.49 22.38
CA LEU A 289 -6.44 11.67 21.14
C LEU A 289 -7.57 10.66 21.02
N ARG A 290 -7.30 9.40 21.32
CA ARG A 290 -8.30 8.32 21.29
C ARG A 290 -9.47 8.60 22.24
N ALA A 291 -9.19 9.07 23.46
CA ALA A 291 -10.21 9.46 24.42
C ALA A 291 -11.06 10.62 23.89
N GLN A 292 -10.46 11.65 23.29
CA GLN A 292 -11.18 12.75 22.65
C GLN A 292 -12.09 12.26 21.53
N TRP A 293 -11.62 11.36 20.65
CA TRP A 293 -12.42 10.80 19.58
C TRP A 293 -13.64 10.04 20.09
N LEU A 294 -13.42 9.16 21.07
CA LEU A 294 -14.52 8.38 21.66
C LEU A 294 -15.56 9.23 22.40
N ALA A 295 -15.17 10.41 22.90
CA ALA A 295 -16.06 11.38 23.52
C ALA A 295 -16.84 12.22 22.48
N SER A 296 -16.49 12.17 21.18
CA SER A 296 -17.25 12.90 20.15
C SER A 296 -18.67 12.37 20.04
N PRO A 297 -19.68 13.22 19.78
CA PRO A 297 -21.09 12.79 19.72
C PRO A 297 -21.33 11.63 18.73
N GLU A 298 -20.61 11.63 17.62
CA GLU A 298 -20.69 10.61 16.57
C GLU A 298 -20.25 9.22 17.07
N LEU A 299 -19.08 9.14 17.73
CA LEU A 299 -18.54 7.87 18.21
C LEU A 299 -19.15 7.45 19.54
N ALA A 300 -19.49 8.39 20.41
CA ALA A 300 -20.19 8.14 21.69
C ALA A 300 -21.57 7.51 21.49
N ALA A 301 -22.24 7.82 20.37
CA ALA A 301 -23.52 7.20 20.02
C ALA A 301 -23.44 5.69 19.74
N ARG A 302 -22.25 5.17 19.41
CA ARG A 302 -22.00 3.75 19.06
C ARG A 302 -20.68 3.26 19.64
N PRO A 303 -20.52 3.20 20.98
CA PRO A 303 -19.22 3.01 21.63
C PRO A 303 -18.52 1.70 21.28
N GLN A 304 -19.27 0.60 21.14
CA GLN A 304 -18.71 -0.70 20.78
C GLN A 304 -18.20 -0.71 19.33
N ALA A 305 -18.97 -0.19 18.38
CA ALA A 305 -18.55 -0.09 16.99
C ALA A 305 -17.36 0.87 16.82
N ALA A 306 -17.35 1.98 17.58
CA ALA A 306 -16.24 2.92 17.60
C ALA A 306 -14.94 2.27 18.12
N ALA A 307 -15.01 1.53 19.21
CA ALA A 307 -13.86 0.81 19.75
C ALA A 307 -13.33 -0.25 18.76
N GLN A 308 -14.22 -1.00 18.09
CA GLN A 308 -13.84 -1.96 17.06
C GLN A 308 -13.17 -1.29 15.85
N ALA A 309 -13.69 -0.13 15.40
CA ALA A 309 -13.11 0.62 14.30
C ALA A 309 -11.68 1.11 14.61
N LEU A 310 -11.38 1.46 15.88
CA LEU A 310 -10.06 1.91 16.30
C LEU A 310 -9.09 0.77 16.62
N GLN A 311 -9.56 -0.47 16.78
CA GLN A 311 -8.76 -1.60 17.26
C GLN A 311 -7.50 -1.87 16.41
N ARG A 312 -7.59 -1.68 15.09
CA ARG A 312 -6.42 -1.84 14.20
C ARG A 312 -5.36 -0.77 14.48
N LEU A 313 -5.80 0.47 14.67
CA LEU A 313 -4.90 1.58 15.00
C LEU A 313 -4.32 1.43 16.42
N ASP A 314 -5.15 1.01 17.39
CA ASP A 314 -4.71 0.72 18.76
C ASP A 314 -3.56 -0.30 18.77
N ARG A 315 -3.69 -1.37 17.99
CA ARG A 315 -2.64 -2.40 17.86
C ARG A 315 -1.39 -1.83 17.21
N TRP A 316 -1.53 -1.09 16.11
CA TRP A 316 -0.39 -0.48 15.44
C TRP A 316 0.40 0.43 16.40
N VAL A 317 -0.28 1.26 17.20
CA VAL A 317 0.35 2.15 18.17
C VAL A 317 1.05 1.38 19.29
N ALA A 318 0.44 0.31 19.78
CA ALA A 318 1.03 -0.54 20.82
C ALA A 318 2.34 -1.20 20.34
N GLU A 319 2.37 -1.66 19.08
CA GLU A 319 3.49 -2.39 18.47
C GLU A 319 4.50 -1.46 17.75
N ALA A 320 4.24 -0.14 17.67
CA ALA A 320 5.03 0.82 16.92
C ALA A 320 6.51 0.83 17.35
N ASN A 321 7.40 0.77 16.36
CA ASN A 321 8.84 0.77 16.48
C ASN A 321 9.48 1.47 15.25
N ASN A 322 10.79 1.41 15.09
CA ASN A 322 11.47 2.06 13.96
C ASN A 322 10.98 1.58 12.60
N ALA A 323 10.69 0.28 12.45
CA ALA A 323 10.16 -0.26 11.19
C ALA A 323 8.78 0.31 10.85
N SER A 324 7.93 0.52 11.87
CA SER A 324 6.62 1.15 11.72
C SER A 324 6.73 2.60 11.25
N PHE A 325 7.60 3.39 11.92
CA PHE A 325 7.81 4.80 11.58
C PHE A 325 8.58 4.98 10.26
N GLY A 326 9.48 4.07 9.92
CA GLY A 326 10.15 4.04 8.62
C GLY A 326 9.17 3.90 7.46
N ALA A 327 8.18 3.04 7.61
CA ALA A 327 7.14 2.81 6.60
C ALA A 327 6.22 4.02 6.40
N LEU A 328 5.91 4.79 7.46
CA LEU A 328 4.98 5.93 7.37
C LEU A 328 5.43 7.05 6.42
N SER A 329 6.74 7.22 6.18
CA SER A 329 7.25 8.31 5.34
C SER A 329 6.82 8.22 3.88
N ALA A 330 6.41 7.04 3.42
CA ALA A 330 6.01 6.82 2.05
C ALA A 330 4.65 7.46 1.69
N TYR A 331 3.74 7.55 2.67
CA TYR A 331 2.32 7.77 2.35
C TYR A 331 1.88 9.24 2.29
N ASP A 332 2.61 10.20 2.89
CA ASP A 332 2.10 11.56 3.05
C ASP A 332 3.04 12.66 2.53
N LEU A 333 4.24 12.32 2.13
CA LEU A 333 5.30 13.31 1.90
C LEU A 333 4.95 14.34 0.82
N TRP A 334 4.41 13.87 -0.32
CA TRP A 334 4.13 14.69 -1.49
C TRP A 334 2.64 14.93 -1.74
N VAL A 335 1.75 14.49 -0.86
CA VAL A 335 0.29 14.70 -1.01
C VAL A 335 -0.06 16.18 -1.19
N PRO A 336 0.49 17.13 -0.41
CA PRO A 336 0.22 18.55 -0.65
C PRO A 336 0.69 19.04 -2.03
N ALA A 337 1.85 18.57 -2.52
CA ALA A 337 2.34 18.92 -3.84
C ALA A 337 1.41 18.42 -4.95
N PHE A 338 0.95 17.16 -4.89
CA PHE A 338 0.00 16.63 -5.85
C PHE A 338 -1.38 17.31 -5.76
N THR A 339 -1.81 17.70 -4.56
CA THR A 339 -3.05 18.48 -4.38
C THR A 339 -2.93 19.86 -5.01
N ALA A 340 -1.79 20.54 -4.82
CA ALA A 340 -1.50 21.83 -5.47
C ALA A 340 -1.42 21.69 -7.01
N LEU A 341 -0.77 20.62 -7.50
CA LEU A 341 -0.70 20.32 -8.92
C LEU A 341 -2.09 20.10 -9.53
N PHE A 342 -2.98 19.39 -8.81
CA PHE A 342 -4.37 19.20 -9.25
C PHE A 342 -5.13 20.54 -9.32
N ALA A 343 -4.98 21.41 -8.31
CA ALA A 343 -5.63 22.69 -8.25
C ALA A 343 -5.21 23.64 -9.40
N GLN A 344 -4.04 23.43 -10.00
CA GLN A 344 -3.55 24.20 -11.15
C GLN A 344 -4.14 23.71 -12.48
N GLN A 345 -4.87 22.59 -12.49
CA GLN A 345 -5.42 22.07 -13.75
C GLN A 345 -6.67 22.84 -14.19
N PRO A 346 -6.86 23.04 -15.52
CA PRO A 346 -7.99 23.78 -16.04
C PRO A 346 -9.31 23.04 -15.78
N ALA A 347 -10.22 23.64 -15.02
CA ALA A 347 -11.50 23.04 -14.65
C ALA A 347 -12.38 22.67 -15.86
N GLN A 348 -12.31 23.44 -16.94
CA GLN A 348 -13.17 23.32 -18.13
C GLN A 348 -12.82 22.13 -19.05
N ALA A 349 -11.59 21.60 -18.97
CA ALA A 349 -11.10 20.54 -19.88
C ALA A 349 -11.07 19.15 -19.23
N GLY A 350 -11.73 18.96 -18.07
CA GLY A 350 -11.63 17.73 -17.28
C GLY A 350 -10.31 17.70 -16.51
N PRO A 351 -10.25 18.24 -15.28
CA PRO A 351 -8.98 18.43 -14.54
C PRO A 351 -8.24 17.12 -14.29
N TRP A 352 -8.93 16.01 -14.18
CA TRP A 352 -8.33 14.70 -13.89
C TRP A 352 -7.38 14.19 -14.98
N ALA A 353 -7.82 14.23 -16.23
CA ALA A 353 -6.96 13.77 -17.34
C ALA A 353 -5.71 14.65 -17.49
N ALA A 354 -5.82 15.96 -17.28
CA ALA A 354 -4.69 16.87 -17.28
C ALA A 354 -3.75 16.62 -16.10
N PHE A 355 -4.30 16.41 -14.91
CA PHE A 355 -3.55 16.08 -13.70
C PHE A 355 -2.72 14.80 -13.89
N HIS A 356 -3.33 13.71 -14.33
CA HIS A 356 -2.60 12.46 -14.56
C HIS A 356 -1.48 12.62 -15.58
N ARG A 357 -1.69 13.37 -16.67
CA ARG A 357 -0.62 13.65 -17.63
C ARG A 357 0.52 14.47 -17.02
N ALA A 358 0.21 15.46 -16.18
CA ALA A 358 1.24 16.23 -15.47
C ALA A 358 2.06 15.34 -14.53
N VAL A 359 1.41 14.41 -13.84
CA VAL A 359 2.10 13.43 -12.96
C VAL A 359 2.93 12.44 -13.79
N GLU A 360 2.42 11.95 -14.92
CA GLU A 360 3.20 11.12 -15.86
C GLU A 360 4.45 11.84 -16.36
N GLU A 361 4.36 13.14 -16.64
CA GLU A 361 5.52 13.92 -17.06
C GLU A 361 6.58 14.02 -15.95
N LEU A 362 6.17 14.14 -14.69
CA LEU A 362 7.08 14.08 -13.53
C LEU A 362 7.84 12.75 -13.47
N THR A 363 7.22 11.62 -13.82
CA THR A 363 7.91 10.32 -13.82
C THR A 363 9.02 10.21 -14.84
N ARG A 364 8.98 10.99 -15.92
CA ARG A 364 10.00 11.01 -16.97
C ARG A 364 11.19 11.93 -16.66
N GLN A 365 11.04 12.80 -15.67
CA GLN A 365 12.10 13.73 -15.28
C GLN A 365 13.18 13.03 -14.45
N PRO A 366 14.43 13.50 -14.54
CA PRO A 366 15.48 13.12 -13.59
C PRO A 366 15.01 13.36 -12.14
N GLU A 367 15.43 12.51 -11.21
CA GLU A 367 15.01 12.59 -9.81
C GLU A 367 15.19 13.99 -9.20
N ALA A 368 16.35 14.63 -9.41
CA ALA A 368 16.62 15.97 -8.88
C ALA A 368 15.63 17.03 -9.39
N VAL A 369 15.27 16.99 -10.69
CA VAL A 369 14.32 17.92 -11.30
C VAL A 369 12.91 17.65 -10.78
N ARG A 370 12.52 16.37 -10.66
CA ARG A 370 11.23 15.96 -10.09
C ARG A 370 11.08 16.44 -8.65
N LEU A 371 12.11 16.24 -7.81
CA LEU A 371 12.11 16.70 -6.42
C LEU A 371 12.02 18.23 -6.34
N GLN A 372 12.77 18.95 -7.16
CA GLN A 372 12.71 20.40 -7.21
C GLN A 372 11.29 20.89 -7.58
N THR A 373 10.65 20.25 -8.54
CA THR A 373 9.27 20.59 -8.95
C THR A 373 8.27 20.32 -7.82
N LEU A 374 8.37 19.15 -7.14
CA LEU A 374 7.49 18.83 -6.02
C LEU A 374 7.71 19.80 -4.84
N CYS A 375 8.95 20.17 -4.56
CA CYS A 375 9.27 21.16 -3.53
C CYS A 375 8.69 22.54 -3.87
N ALA A 376 8.79 22.97 -5.13
CA ALA A 376 8.22 24.26 -5.57
C ALA A 376 6.70 24.31 -5.42
N LEU A 377 6.00 23.18 -5.60
CA LEU A 377 4.56 23.06 -5.36
C LEU A 377 4.16 23.14 -3.88
N MET A 378 5.14 23.01 -2.96
CA MET A 378 4.97 23.06 -1.51
C MET A 378 5.60 24.31 -0.90
N ALA A 379 5.64 25.43 -1.61
CA ALA A 379 6.37 26.65 -1.22
C ALA A 379 6.02 27.14 0.20
N ASP A 380 4.80 26.92 0.69
CA ASP A 380 4.34 27.35 2.02
C ASP A 380 4.79 26.44 3.18
N ALA A 381 5.18 25.18 2.88
CA ALA A 381 5.60 24.20 3.90
C ALA A 381 6.47 23.09 3.27
N PRO A 382 7.67 23.39 2.76
CA PRO A 382 8.52 22.37 2.16
C PRO A 382 9.02 21.38 3.23
N PRO A 383 9.03 20.06 2.93
CA PRO A 383 9.66 19.09 3.81
C PRO A 383 11.18 19.30 3.88
N ALA A 384 11.83 18.82 4.94
CA ALA A 384 13.30 18.92 5.11
C ALA A 384 14.11 18.36 3.92
N ARG A 385 13.51 17.46 3.12
CA ARG A 385 14.09 16.98 1.86
C ARG A 385 14.25 18.05 0.78
N CYS A 386 13.57 19.19 0.90
CA CYS A 386 13.64 20.31 -0.03
C CYS A 386 14.83 21.23 0.27
N ASP A 387 15.53 21.05 1.39
CA ASP A 387 16.71 21.84 1.71
C ASP A 387 17.87 21.50 0.75
N ALA A 388 18.50 22.52 0.19
CA ALA A 388 19.50 22.41 -0.87
C ALA A 388 20.69 21.46 -0.55
N GLY A 389 20.96 21.18 0.74
CA GLY A 389 21.98 20.24 1.19
C GLY A 389 21.62 18.76 1.02
N THR A 390 20.34 18.41 1.04
CA THR A 390 19.85 17.02 0.90
C THR A 390 19.72 16.57 -0.55
N LEU A 391 19.56 17.50 -1.49
CA LEU A 391 19.46 17.21 -2.94
C LEU A 391 20.83 16.81 -3.55
N SER A 392 21.93 17.16 -2.89
CA SER A 392 23.30 16.90 -3.41
C SER A 392 23.93 15.58 -2.93
N SER A 393 23.42 14.92 -1.91
CA SER A 393 24.13 13.81 -1.25
C SER A 393 23.81 12.40 -1.79
N LYS A 394 22.87 12.24 -2.73
CA LYS A 394 22.47 10.93 -3.32
C LYS A 394 22.91 10.70 -4.76
N SER A 395 23.77 11.55 -5.32
CA SER A 395 24.34 11.35 -6.67
C SER A 395 25.78 10.80 -6.64
N ARG A 396 26.12 9.99 -5.64
CA ARG A 396 27.40 9.24 -5.65
C ARG A 396 27.17 7.76 -5.41
#